data_89ce18867b946155e3852d8bd4ec57e0
#
_entry.id   89ce18867b946155e3852d8bd4ec57e0
#
_cell.length_a   1.000
_cell.length_b   1.000
_cell.length_c   1.000
_cell.angle_alpha   90.00
_cell.angle_beta   90.00
_cell.angle_gamma   90.00
#
_symmetry.space_group_name_H-M   'P 1'
#
loop_
_entity.id
_entity.type
_entity.pdbx_description
1 polymer ?
#
loop_
_entity_poly.entity_id
_entity_poly.type
_entity_poly.pdbx_seq_one_letter_code
_entity_poly.pdbx_strand_id
1 'polypeptide(L)'
;LADFLSRETEKRFVEDVYGVCPLFPEPIVGFQNKSAVITGIETPLLTGLSMGYGNDGEKRPEGYQKGSVFASALTGPILVKNPALLREVTRRVLTYAGAEVPETIPVDGELEKGYAVTAEELRKRAEG
;
A
#
# COMPACT_ATOMS: atom_id res chain seq x y z
N LEU A 1 18.61 -8.85 -1.99
CA LEU A 1 17.26 -8.63 -1.50
C LEU A 1 16.55 -7.53 -2.28
N ALA A 2 16.85 -6.29 -2.06
CA ALA A 2 16.28 -5.16 -2.77
C ALA A 2 17.38 -4.12 -3.03
N ASP A 3 17.40 -3.58 -4.21
CA ASP A 3 18.48 -2.72 -4.68
C ASP A 3 17.95 -1.28 -4.86
N PHE A 4 17.67 -0.64 -3.74
CA PHE A 4 17.21 0.74 -3.69
C PHE A 4 17.89 1.52 -2.58
N LEU A 5 17.90 2.83 -2.70
CA LEU A 5 18.53 3.76 -1.75
C LEU A 5 17.46 4.63 -1.07
N SER A 6 17.59 4.78 0.24
CA SER A 6 16.79 5.73 1.02
C SER A 6 17.69 6.86 1.50
N ARG A 7 17.23 8.09 1.34
CA ARG A 7 17.91 9.30 1.78
C ARG A 7 16.97 10.20 2.56
N GLU A 8 17.38 10.61 3.74
CA GLU A 8 16.65 11.61 4.51
C GLU A 8 16.63 12.97 3.78
N THR A 9 15.55 13.70 4.01
CA THR A 9 15.34 15.06 3.48
C THR A 9 14.87 15.99 4.60
N GLU A 10 15.12 17.28 4.46
CA GLU A 10 14.57 18.29 5.38
C GLU A 10 13.06 18.45 5.22
N LYS A 11 12.56 18.16 4.04
CA LYS A 11 11.13 18.22 3.73
C LYS A 11 10.41 17.02 4.33
N ARG A 12 9.29 17.29 4.99
CA ARG A 12 8.38 16.28 5.53
C ARG A 12 7.20 16.09 4.58
N PHE A 13 6.90 14.86 4.24
CA PHE A 13 5.78 14.47 3.38
C PHE A 13 4.67 13.90 4.26
N VAL A 14 3.59 14.65 4.37
CA VAL A 14 2.42 14.30 5.22
C VAL A 14 1.18 14.42 4.36
N GLU A 15 0.49 13.30 4.10
CA GLU A 15 -0.72 13.28 3.27
C GLU A 15 -1.47 11.95 3.42
N ASP A 16 -2.76 12.00 3.17
CA ASP A 16 -3.53 10.79 2.89
C ASP A 16 -3.12 10.20 1.54
N VAL A 17 -3.20 8.88 1.43
CA VAL A 17 -2.83 8.16 0.22
C VAL A 17 -4.01 7.39 -0.33
N TYR A 18 -4.25 7.55 -1.63
CA TYR A 18 -5.20 6.79 -2.41
C TYR A 18 -4.52 6.35 -3.71
N GLY A 19 -4.35 5.05 -3.89
CA GLY A 19 -3.54 4.55 -4.99
C GLY A 19 -3.93 3.18 -5.51
N VAL A 20 -3.38 2.83 -6.67
CA VAL A 20 -3.65 1.59 -7.39
C VAL A 20 -2.53 0.58 -7.13
N CYS A 21 -2.92 -0.62 -6.71
CA CYS A 21 -2.04 -1.77 -6.59
C CYS A 21 -2.34 -2.76 -7.75
N PRO A 22 -1.32 -3.26 -8.46
CA PRO A 22 -1.56 -4.16 -9.59
C PRO A 22 -1.98 -5.58 -9.17
N LEU A 23 -1.93 -5.92 -7.89
CA LEU A 23 -2.22 -7.27 -7.39
C LEU A 23 -3.73 -7.55 -7.24
N PHE A 24 -4.56 -6.51 -7.17
CA PHE A 24 -6.01 -6.62 -7.02
C PHE A 24 -6.70 -5.31 -7.47
N PRO A 25 -8.02 -5.33 -7.78
CA PRO A 25 -8.71 -4.16 -8.30
C PRO A 25 -9.01 -3.07 -7.25
N GLU A 26 -9.08 -3.43 -5.96
CA GLU A 26 -9.39 -2.47 -4.90
C GLU A 26 -8.23 -1.47 -4.70
N PRO A 27 -8.51 -0.15 -4.61
CA PRO A 27 -7.48 0.83 -4.30
C PRO A 27 -6.93 0.65 -2.89
N ILE A 28 -5.67 0.99 -2.70
CA ILE A 28 -5.04 1.07 -1.38
C ILE A 28 -5.27 2.45 -0.79
N VAL A 29 -5.69 2.48 0.46
CA VAL A 29 -5.82 3.68 1.27
C VAL A 29 -4.80 3.67 2.40
N GLY A 30 -4.33 4.85 2.79
CA GLY A 30 -3.37 4.97 3.87
C GLY A 30 -3.02 6.41 4.18
N PHE A 31 -2.01 6.57 5.00
CA PHE A 31 -1.49 7.86 5.40
C PHE A 31 0.04 7.82 5.38
N GLN A 32 0.65 8.89 4.93
CA GLN A 32 2.10 9.05 4.93
C GLN A 32 2.54 10.12 5.90
N ASN A 33 3.63 9.86 6.59
CA ASN A 33 4.35 10.82 7.40
C ASN A 33 5.82 10.43 7.36
N LYS A 34 6.52 10.90 6.33
CA LYS A 34 7.93 10.54 6.10
C LYS A 34 8.79 11.76 5.81
N SER A 35 10.07 11.67 6.09
CA SER A 35 11.11 12.66 5.76
C SER A 35 12.24 12.03 4.94
N ALA A 36 11.91 11.05 4.11
CA ALA A 36 12.87 10.38 3.24
C ALA A 36 12.33 10.23 1.82
N VAL A 37 13.22 10.23 0.87
CA VAL A 37 12.98 9.82 -0.51
C VAL A 37 13.70 8.52 -0.80
N ILE A 38 13.09 7.69 -1.63
CA ILE A 38 13.60 6.38 -2.02
C ILE A 38 13.74 6.37 -3.53
N THR A 39 14.90 5.94 -4.01
CA THR A 39 15.23 5.86 -5.43
C THR A 39 15.71 4.48 -5.82
N GLY A 40 15.59 4.13 -7.10
CA GLY A 40 16.03 2.84 -7.63
C GLY A 40 15.00 1.73 -7.55
N ILE A 41 13.76 2.01 -7.19
CA ILE A 41 12.68 1.01 -7.17
C ILE A 41 12.10 0.86 -8.59
N GLU A 42 12.21 -0.35 -9.14
CA GLU A 42 11.65 -0.71 -10.43
C GLU A 42 10.27 -1.38 -10.31
N THR A 43 10.00 -2.01 -9.17
CA THR A 43 8.75 -2.73 -8.91
C THR A 43 8.01 -2.12 -7.72
N PRO A 44 7.28 -1.03 -7.90
CA PRO A 44 6.53 -0.41 -6.82
C PRO A 44 5.32 -1.25 -6.38
N LEU A 45 4.91 -1.10 -5.13
CA LEU A 45 3.68 -1.69 -4.61
C LEU A 45 2.45 -0.97 -5.18
N LEU A 46 2.50 0.36 -5.22
CA LEU A 46 1.47 1.20 -5.84
C LEU A 46 2.02 1.79 -7.12
N THR A 47 1.39 1.48 -8.24
CA THR A 47 1.82 1.95 -9.56
C THR A 47 1.29 3.33 -9.90
N GLY A 48 0.26 3.80 -9.23
CA GLY A 48 -0.31 5.14 -9.40
C GLY A 48 -1.00 5.62 -8.14
N LEU A 49 -0.82 6.91 -7.84
CA LEU A 49 -1.49 7.59 -6.74
C LEU A 49 -2.40 8.69 -7.29
N SER A 50 -3.62 8.78 -6.79
CA SER A 50 -4.50 9.94 -6.97
C SER A 50 -4.31 10.96 -5.85
N MET A 51 -3.87 10.51 -4.67
CA MET A 51 -3.47 11.34 -3.53
C MET A 51 -2.20 10.78 -2.91
N GLY A 52 -1.39 11.65 -2.31
CA GLY A 52 -0.18 11.30 -1.59
C GLY A 52 1.10 11.49 -2.38
N TYR A 53 2.21 11.15 -1.75
CA TYR A 53 3.55 11.28 -2.30
C TYR A 53 4.13 9.91 -2.64
N GLY A 54 4.78 9.81 -3.79
CA GLY A 54 5.50 8.62 -4.20
C GLY A 54 6.81 8.41 -3.44
N ASN A 55 7.59 7.43 -3.88
CA ASN A 55 8.89 7.12 -3.30
C ASN A 55 9.85 8.31 -3.33
N ASP A 56 9.85 9.06 -4.42
CA ASP A 56 10.70 10.25 -4.62
C ASP A 56 10.14 11.52 -3.98
N GLY A 57 9.00 11.45 -3.32
CA GLY A 57 8.34 12.59 -2.69
C GLY A 57 7.51 13.47 -3.63
N GLU A 58 7.51 13.21 -4.91
CA GLU A 58 6.78 13.99 -5.92
C GLU A 58 5.94 13.13 -6.85
N LYS A 59 6.51 12.03 -7.31
CA LYS A 59 5.94 11.13 -8.30
C LYS A 59 5.16 9.98 -7.68
N ARG A 60 4.55 9.22 -8.52
CA ARG A 60 3.49 8.26 -8.20
C ARG A 60 3.80 6.86 -8.68
N PRO A 61 4.90 6.30 -8.32
CA PRO A 61 4.93 5.00 -7.65
C PRO A 61 5.27 5.14 -6.17
N GLU A 62 4.72 4.25 -5.37
CA GLU A 62 4.99 4.15 -3.95
C GLU A 62 5.29 2.71 -3.55
N GLY A 63 6.19 2.56 -2.58
CA GLY A 63 6.54 1.27 -2.02
C GLY A 63 7.38 0.39 -2.93
N TYR A 64 7.47 -0.86 -2.56
CA TYR A 64 8.22 -1.90 -3.27
C TYR A 64 7.50 -3.23 -3.13
N GLN A 65 7.42 -3.98 -4.24
CA GLN A 65 6.90 -5.34 -4.21
C GLN A 65 7.67 -6.20 -5.22
N LYS A 66 8.31 -7.24 -4.75
CA LYS A 66 8.95 -8.23 -5.61
C LYS A 66 8.99 -9.58 -4.89
N GLY A 67 8.46 -10.62 -5.53
CA GLY A 67 8.36 -11.94 -4.90
C GLY A 67 7.55 -11.86 -3.60
N SER A 68 8.14 -12.29 -2.50
CA SER A 68 7.53 -12.29 -1.17
C SER A 68 7.84 -11.04 -0.35
N VAL A 69 8.51 -10.04 -0.94
CA VAL A 69 8.90 -8.81 -0.24
C VAL A 69 7.90 -7.70 -0.56
N PHE A 70 7.37 -7.10 0.48
CA PHE A 70 6.49 -5.92 0.43
C PHE A 70 7.09 -4.85 1.33
N ALA A 71 7.17 -3.64 0.84
CA ALA A 71 7.56 -2.47 1.62
C ALA A 71 6.74 -1.25 1.20
N SER A 72 6.40 -0.42 2.16
CA SER A 72 5.65 0.81 1.94
C SER A 72 5.97 1.82 3.03
N ALA A 73 5.88 3.10 2.71
CA ALA A 73 5.95 4.18 3.68
C ALA A 73 4.57 4.57 4.24
N LEU A 74 3.53 3.84 3.89
CA LEU A 74 2.21 4.06 4.48
C LEU A 74 2.16 3.60 5.92
N THR A 75 1.64 4.47 6.77
CA THR A 75 1.47 4.24 8.20
C THR A 75 0.02 3.99 8.57
N GLY A 76 -0.25 3.63 9.82
CA GLY A 76 -1.57 3.46 10.40
C GLY A 76 -2.29 2.23 9.87
N PRO A 77 -2.07 1.10 10.40
CA PRO A 77 -1.60 -0.21 9.92
C PRO A 77 -2.13 -0.54 8.52
N ILE A 78 -1.25 -0.55 7.55
CA ILE A 78 -1.61 -0.74 6.12
C ILE A 78 -2.46 -1.99 5.87
N LEU A 79 -2.19 -3.10 6.54
CA LEU A 79 -2.93 -4.35 6.36
C LEU A 79 -4.35 -4.26 6.94
N VAL A 80 -4.51 -3.62 8.09
CA VAL A 80 -5.82 -3.44 8.73
C VAL A 80 -6.71 -2.52 7.90
N LYS A 81 -6.12 -1.50 7.30
CA LYS A 81 -6.86 -0.54 6.45
C LYS A 81 -7.18 -1.07 5.06
N ASN A 82 -6.56 -2.14 4.62
CA ASN A 82 -6.70 -2.65 3.25
C ASN A 82 -6.95 -4.16 3.24
N PRO A 83 -8.21 -4.59 3.40
CA PRO A 83 -8.56 -6.01 3.45
C PRO A 83 -8.09 -6.83 2.23
N ALA A 84 -8.08 -6.24 1.03
CA ALA A 84 -7.58 -6.91 -0.16
C ALA A 84 -6.07 -7.20 -0.07
N LEU A 85 -5.28 -6.25 0.44
CA LEU A 85 -3.85 -6.47 0.68
C LEU A 85 -3.62 -7.50 1.80
N LEU A 86 -4.41 -7.45 2.86
CA LEU A 86 -4.35 -8.43 3.94
C LEU A 86 -4.60 -9.85 3.41
N ARG A 87 -5.62 -10.04 2.57
CA ARG A 87 -5.90 -11.34 1.92
C ARG A 87 -4.73 -11.80 1.05
N GLU A 88 -4.17 -10.92 0.26
CA GLU A 88 -3.06 -11.25 -0.64
C GLU A 88 -1.81 -11.67 0.14
N VAL A 89 -1.44 -10.92 1.17
CA VAL A 89 -0.31 -11.26 2.04
C VAL A 89 -0.57 -12.58 2.77
N THR A 90 -1.76 -12.77 3.31
CA THR A 90 -2.13 -14.03 3.99
C THR A 90 -2.04 -15.23 3.05
N ARG A 91 -2.55 -15.10 1.81
CA ARG A 91 -2.46 -16.16 0.79
C ARG A 91 -1.00 -16.54 0.53
N ARG A 92 -0.12 -15.58 0.39
CA ARG A 92 1.31 -15.83 0.15
C ARG A 92 1.98 -16.50 1.34
N VAL A 93 1.64 -16.09 2.56
CA VAL A 93 2.16 -16.73 3.79
C VAL A 93 1.71 -18.20 3.87
N LEU A 94 0.44 -18.48 3.64
CA LEU A 94 -0.08 -19.85 3.64
C LEU A 94 0.57 -20.71 2.55
N THR A 95 0.71 -20.18 1.35
CA THR A 95 1.37 -20.87 0.25
C THR A 95 2.83 -21.19 0.58
N TYR A 96 3.56 -20.22 1.12
CA TYR A 96 4.96 -20.41 1.53
C TYR A 96 5.09 -21.45 2.64
N ALA A 97 4.17 -21.47 3.59
CA ALA A 97 4.14 -22.43 4.69
C ALA A 97 3.69 -23.85 4.25
N GLY A 98 3.29 -24.03 3.00
CA GLY A 98 2.74 -25.30 2.50
C GLY A 98 1.37 -25.65 3.06
N ALA A 99 0.67 -24.66 3.61
CA ALA A 99 -0.68 -24.83 4.14
C ALA A 99 -1.74 -24.78 3.03
N GLU A 100 -2.91 -25.34 3.31
CA GLU A 100 -4.05 -25.21 2.42
C GLU A 100 -4.50 -23.74 2.35
N VAL A 101 -4.66 -23.21 1.13
CA VAL A 101 -5.14 -21.86 0.89
C VAL A 101 -6.63 -21.91 0.57
N PRO A 102 -7.51 -21.35 1.42
CA PRO A 102 -8.93 -21.30 1.13
C PRO A 102 -9.21 -20.44 -0.11
N GLU A 103 -10.26 -20.76 -0.85
CA GLU A 103 -10.69 -19.98 -2.02
C GLU A 103 -10.97 -18.52 -1.65
N THR A 104 -11.61 -18.30 -0.50
CA THR A 104 -11.83 -16.98 0.08
C THR A 104 -11.22 -16.92 1.47
N ILE A 105 -10.31 -15.97 1.67
CA ILE A 105 -9.70 -15.69 2.97
C ILE A 105 -10.64 -14.74 3.73
N PRO A 106 -11.23 -15.17 4.85
CA PRO A 106 -12.14 -14.31 5.61
C PRO A 106 -11.37 -13.17 6.27
N VAL A 107 -12.01 -12.01 6.31
CA VAL A 107 -11.55 -10.81 7.02
C VAL A 107 -12.70 -10.30 7.86
N ASP A 108 -12.40 -9.71 8.99
CA ASP A 108 -13.40 -9.11 9.88
C ASP A 108 -14.26 -8.09 9.13
N GLY A 109 -15.58 -8.18 9.27
CA GLY A 109 -16.52 -7.30 8.59
C GLY A 109 -16.39 -5.82 8.97
N GLU A 110 -15.88 -5.52 10.16
CA GLU A 110 -15.62 -4.13 10.56
C GLU A 110 -14.43 -3.53 9.80
N LEU A 111 -13.44 -4.34 9.43
CA LEU A 111 -12.34 -3.89 8.55
C LEU A 111 -12.86 -3.55 7.15
N GLU A 112 -13.75 -4.36 6.62
CA GLU A 112 -14.39 -4.11 5.31
C GLU A 112 -15.21 -2.81 5.32
N LYS A 113 -15.99 -2.58 6.36
CA LYS A 113 -16.77 -1.35 6.53
C LYS A 113 -15.88 -0.12 6.65
N GLY A 114 -14.85 -0.20 7.50
CA GLY A 114 -13.88 0.89 7.70
C GLY A 114 -13.15 1.24 6.40
N TYR A 115 -12.74 0.23 5.66
CA TYR A 115 -12.15 0.41 4.33
C TYR A 115 -13.11 1.11 3.36
N ALA A 116 -14.35 0.64 3.26
CA ALA A 116 -15.33 1.19 2.32
C ALA A 116 -15.58 2.69 2.57
N VAL A 117 -15.73 3.09 3.84
CA VAL A 117 -15.91 4.50 4.22
C VAL A 117 -14.68 5.33 3.85
N THR A 118 -13.49 4.85 4.21
CA THR A 118 -12.24 5.56 3.94
C THR A 118 -11.98 5.70 2.45
N ALA A 119 -12.13 4.61 1.69
CA ALA A 119 -11.90 4.61 0.24
C ALA A 119 -12.86 5.55 -0.49
N GLU A 120 -14.13 5.57 -0.12
CA GLU A 120 -15.12 6.47 -0.72
C GLU A 120 -14.81 7.94 -0.42
N GLU A 121 -14.43 8.26 0.81
CA GLU A 121 -14.07 9.62 1.20
C GLU A 121 -12.81 10.12 0.47
N LEU A 122 -11.78 9.29 0.42
CA LEU A 122 -10.55 9.66 -0.29
C LEU A 122 -10.76 9.74 -1.81
N ARG A 123 -11.59 8.87 -2.38
CA ARG A 123 -11.97 8.95 -3.78
C ARG A 123 -12.62 10.31 -4.12
N LYS A 124 -13.59 10.74 -3.33
CA LYS A 124 -14.26 12.04 -3.50
C LYS A 124 -13.27 13.20 -3.42
N ARG A 125 -12.37 13.17 -2.46
CA ARG A 125 -11.34 14.21 -2.29
C ARG A 125 -10.34 14.22 -3.45
N ALA A 126 -9.99 13.06 -3.99
CA ALA A 126 -9.08 12.94 -5.13
C ALA A 126 -9.70 13.43 -6.45
N GLU A 127 -11.03 13.29 -6.60
CA GLU A 127 -11.78 13.72 -7.79
C GLU A 127 -12.18 15.20 -7.72
N GLY A 128 -12.34 15.74 -6.52
CA GLY A 128 -12.73 17.13 -6.26
C GLY A 128 -11.59 18.09 -6.33
#